data_4613271314b431e5a507ce7cd5b97b59
#
_entry.id   4613271314b431e5a507ce7cd5b97b59
#
_cell.length_a   1.000
_cell.length_b   1.000
_cell.length_c   1.000
_cell.angle_alpha   90.00
_cell.angle_beta   90.00
_cell.angle_gamma   90.00
#
_symmetry.space_group_name_H-M   'P 1'
#
loop_
_entity.id
_entity.type
_entity.pdbx_description
1 polymer ?
#
loop_
_entity_poly.entity_id
_entity_poly.type
_entity_poly.pdbx_seq_one_letter_code
_entity_poly.pdbx_strand_id
1 'polypeptide(L)'
;MIRHVGLQNMSSKSTPASIPFFACELKAVSPYRRGFMCGDPSITYPYLHREAIPDELLITGGIIITGLTIALGECYRVRFRGVSSKAFVRNLYVSSLYKELGCFLFGCCVGQSLTNMAKLSVGRLRPHFLSVCGVTYASLNCTPGTYVATVNCRQPDHRLEEEARKSFFSGHASFAMYTMLYLAFYLQARLTWRGARLLRPALQFFLVLLAVYTGLTRISDYRHHPSDVLTGYIQGALTAYWVAFHISSMFKSSISDLSPTETLDSPLSPHHTVC
;
A
#
# COMPACT_ATOMS: atom_id res chain seq x y z
N MET A 1 -31.62 6.22 -18.00
CA MET A 1 -30.65 5.24 -18.56
C MET A 1 -29.18 5.51 -18.13
N ILE A 2 -28.94 6.24 -17.04
CA ILE A 2 -27.58 6.65 -16.58
C ILE A 2 -27.20 6.03 -15.20
N ARG A 3 -28.01 5.13 -14.64
CA ARG A 3 -27.84 4.60 -13.27
C ARG A 3 -26.96 3.34 -13.13
N HIS A 4 -26.60 2.67 -14.23
CA HIS A 4 -25.82 1.41 -14.20
C HIS A 4 -24.30 1.58 -14.33
N VAL A 5 -23.80 2.77 -14.65
CA VAL A 5 -22.37 2.99 -14.99
C VAL A 5 -21.45 2.99 -13.77
N GLY A 6 -21.95 3.33 -12.59
CA GLY A 6 -21.10 3.49 -11.40
C GLY A 6 -20.64 2.18 -10.73
N LEU A 7 -21.48 1.14 -10.73
CA LEU A 7 -21.15 -0.14 -10.08
C LEU A 7 -20.38 -1.07 -11.02
N GLN A 8 -20.70 -1.06 -12.31
CA GLN A 8 -19.94 -1.82 -13.31
C GLN A 8 -18.49 -1.33 -13.42
N ASN A 9 -18.23 -0.02 -13.25
CA ASN A 9 -16.88 0.53 -13.33
C ASN A 9 -15.98 0.18 -12.13
N MET A 10 -16.53 -0.04 -10.92
CA MET A 10 -15.71 -0.45 -9.76
C MET A 10 -15.42 -1.94 -9.75
N SER A 11 -16.38 -2.79 -10.11
CA SER A 11 -16.18 -4.24 -10.25
C SER A 11 -15.24 -4.57 -11.41
N SER A 12 -15.35 -3.85 -12.53
CA SER A 12 -14.49 -4.01 -13.71
C SER A 12 -13.04 -3.56 -13.49
N LYS A 13 -12.78 -2.61 -12.57
CA LYS A 13 -11.43 -2.12 -12.28
C LYS A 13 -10.65 -2.97 -11.27
N SER A 14 -11.34 -3.71 -10.40
CA SER A 14 -10.68 -4.60 -9.44
C SER A 14 -10.26 -5.93 -10.06
N THR A 15 -11.01 -6.44 -11.04
CA THR A 15 -10.75 -7.71 -11.70
C THR A 15 -9.37 -7.79 -12.35
N PRO A 16 -8.92 -6.83 -13.21
CA PRO A 16 -7.61 -6.90 -13.83
C PRO A 16 -6.44 -6.72 -12.84
N ALA A 17 -6.64 -6.02 -11.71
CA ALA A 17 -5.61 -5.86 -10.69
C ALA A 17 -5.44 -7.10 -9.80
N SER A 18 -6.48 -7.91 -9.65
CA SER A 18 -6.45 -9.16 -8.88
C SER A 18 -5.85 -10.34 -9.67
N ILE A 19 -5.91 -10.33 -11.01
CA ILE A 19 -5.37 -11.41 -11.85
C ILE A 19 -3.87 -11.64 -11.58
N PRO A 20 -2.97 -10.65 -11.59
CA PRO A 20 -1.57 -10.87 -11.25
C PRO A 20 -1.36 -11.36 -9.83
N PHE A 21 -2.17 -10.87 -8.87
CA PHE A 21 -2.13 -11.33 -7.49
C PHE A 21 -2.43 -12.84 -7.40
N PHE A 22 -3.55 -13.28 -7.94
CA PHE A 22 -3.93 -14.70 -7.92
C PHE A 22 -2.96 -15.58 -8.72
N ALA A 23 -2.48 -15.14 -9.87
CA ALA A 23 -1.50 -15.88 -10.67
C ALA A 23 -0.17 -16.10 -9.90
N CYS A 24 0.26 -15.12 -9.11
CA CYS A 24 1.46 -15.23 -8.29
C CYS A 24 1.24 -16.11 -7.05
N GLU A 25 0.09 -15.98 -6.38
CA GLU A 25 -0.27 -16.81 -5.22
C GLU A 25 -0.48 -18.28 -5.58
N LEU A 26 -1.05 -18.57 -6.74
CA LEU A 26 -1.23 -19.93 -7.26
C LEU A 26 0.08 -20.59 -7.74
N LYS A 27 1.24 -19.92 -7.55
CA LYS A 27 2.57 -20.42 -7.95
C LYS A 27 2.66 -20.81 -9.45
N ALA A 28 1.87 -20.16 -10.28
CA ALA A 28 1.86 -20.38 -11.71
C ALA A 28 3.18 -19.93 -12.40
N VAL A 29 3.95 -19.07 -11.71
CA VAL A 29 5.20 -18.51 -12.25
C VAL A 29 6.32 -18.65 -11.21
N SER A 30 7.44 -19.28 -11.60
CA SER A 30 8.63 -19.33 -10.75
C SER A 30 9.48 -18.04 -10.92
N PRO A 31 10.17 -17.60 -9.84
CA PRO A 31 11.01 -16.40 -9.92
C PRO A 31 12.18 -16.60 -10.87
N TYR A 32 12.59 -15.50 -11.50
CA TYR A 32 13.79 -15.50 -12.36
C TYR A 32 15.02 -15.94 -11.54
N ARG A 33 15.73 -16.95 -12.04
CA ARG A 33 16.93 -17.50 -11.39
C ARG A 33 18.15 -16.66 -11.80
N ARG A 34 18.50 -15.70 -10.93
CA ARG A 34 19.66 -14.84 -11.09
C ARG A 34 20.91 -15.49 -10.47
N GLY A 35 22.04 -15.44 -11.17
CA GLY A 35 23.35 -15.75 -10.61
C GLY A 35 23.94 -14.58 -9.80
N PHE A 36 25.14 -14.75 -9.29
CA PHE A 36 25.85 -13.76 -8.46
C PHE A 36 27.36 -13.78 -8.73
N MET A 37 28.06 -12.75 -8.26
CA MET A 37 29.51 -12.69 -8.33
C MET A 37 30.12 -13.46 -7.15
N CYS A 38 31.12 -14.29 -7.43
CA CYS A 38 31.86 -14.98 -6.38
C CYS A 38 32.58 -13.97 -5.47
N GLY A 39 32.38 -14.09 -4.16
CA GLY A 39 32.93 -13.13 -3.19
C GLY A 39 32.03 -11.94 -2.88
N ASP A 40 30.80 -11.88 -3.41
CA ASP A 40 29.85 -10.80 -3.08
C ASP A 40 29.46 -10.84 -1.58
N PRO A 41 29.86 -9.85 -0.76
CA PRO A 41 29.55 -9.86 0.67
C PRO A 41 28.07 -9.59 0.97
N SER A 42 27.31 -9.08 0.00
CA SER A 42 25.93 -8.64 0.21
C SER A 42 24.92 -9.79 0.41
N ILE A 43 25.32 -11.04 0.12
CA ILE A 43 24.45 -12.23 0.20
C ILE A 43 24.94 -13.30 1.20
N THR A 44 25.88 -12.93 2.07
CA THR A 44 26.56 -13.85 3.04
C THR A 44 26.01 -13.80 4.45
N TYR A 45 24.99 -12.97 4.70
CA TYR A 45 24.43 -12.76 6.04
C TYR A 45 23.71 -14.01 6.58
N PRO A 46 23.62 -14.15 7.91
CA PRO A 46 22.94 -15.30 8.52
C PRO A 46 21.42 -15.24 8.29
N TYR A 47 20.80 -16.42 8.19
CA TYR A 47 19.35 -16.53 8.17
C TYR A 47 18.79 -16.49 9.60
N LEU A 48 17.98 -15.49 9.93
CA LEU A 48 17.28 -15.35 11.20
C LEU A 48 15.90 -16.01 11.09
N HIS A 49 15.65 -17.03 11.92
CA HIS A 49 14.35 -17.72 11.96
C HIS A 49 13.24 -16.83 12.51
N ARG A 50 13.57 -15.95 13.46
CA ARG A 50 12.63 -15.05 14.11
C ARG A 50 12.65 -13.68 13.41
N GLU A 51 11.52 -13.26 12.90
CA GLU A 51 11.32 -11.94 12.31
C GLU A 51 10.85 -10.95 13.37
N ALA A 52 11.30 -9.69 13.27
CA ALA A 52 10.84 -8.62 14.15
C ALA A 52 9.34 -8.32 13.93
N ILE A 53 8.90 -8.36 12.67
CA ILE A 53 7.49 -8.17 12.28
C ILE A 53 7.13 -9.27 11.28
N PRO A 54 6.36 -10.31 11.68
CA PRO A 54 5.86 -11.34 10.76
C PRO A 54 4.85 -10.79 9.75
N ASP A 55 4.73 -11.46 8.59
CA ASP A 55 3.80 -11.08 7.52
C ASP A 55 2.36 -10.99 8.02
N GLU A 56 1.92 -11.95 8.84
CA GLU A 56 0.55 -12.01 9.37
C GLU A 56 0.23 -10.80 10.26
N LEU A 57 1.18 -10.41 11.11
CA LEU A 57 1.01 -9.25 12.00
C LEU A 57 0.95 -7.96 11.20
N LEU A 58 1.79 -7.82 10.19
CA LEU A 58 1.81 -6.64 9.33
C LEU A 58 0.51 -6.48 8.55
N ILE A 59 0.08 -7.55 7.86
CA ILE A 59 -1.11 -7.51 7.01
C ILE A 59 -2.36 -7.30 7.86
N THR A 60 -2.53 -8.10 8.91
CA THR A 60 -3.68 -8.02 9.81
C THR A 60 -3.73 -6.66 10.51
N GLY A 61 -2.60 -6.22 11.08
CA GLY A 61 -2.51 -4.92 11.76
C GLY A 61 -2.78 -3.75 10.82
N GLY A 62 -2.19 -3.74 9.64
CA GLY A 62 -2.39 -2.68 8.64
C GLY A 62 -3.85 -2.59 8.18
N ILE A 63 -4.48 -3.71 7.88
CA ILE A 63 -5.89 -3.74 7.43
C ILE A 63 -6.83 -3.36 8.58
N ILE A 64 -6.64 -3.91 9.79
CA ILE A 64 -7.52 -3.64 10.93
C ILE A 64 -7.41 -2.17 11.36
N ILE A 65 -6.21 -1.64 11.56
CA ILE A 65 -6.02 -0.26 12.01
C ILE A 65 -6.63 0.71 11.00
N THR A 66 -6.32 0.55 9.72
CA THR A 66 -6.83 1.43 8.67
C THR A 66 -8.33 1.25 8.48
N GLY A 67 -8.82 0.01 8.38
CA GLY A 67 -10.23 -0.32 8.17
C GLY A 67 -11.12 0.15 9.31
N LEU A 68 -10.73 -0.06 10.57
CA LEU A 68 -11.47 0.43 11.74
C LEU A 68 -11.50 1.96 11.80
N THR A 69 -10.38 2.62 11.49
CA THR A 69 -10.33 4.08 11.49
C THR A 69 -11.24 4.66 10.40
N ILE A 70 -11.26 4.07 9.20
CA ILE A 70 -12.19 4.45 8.13
C ILE A 70 -13.64 4.20 8.58
N ALA A 71 -13.95 3.04 9.13
CA ALA A 71 -15.30 2.69 9.57
C ALA A 71 -15.83 3.67 10.64
N LEU A 72 -15.03 3.93 11.67
CA LEU A 72 -15.38 4.88 12.72
C LEU A 72 -15.51 6.31 12.19
N GLY A 73 -14.62 6.73 11.31
CA GLY A 73 -14.65 8.07 10.72
C GLY A 73 -15.87 8.30 9.82
N GLU A 74 -16.23 7.32 8.97
CA GLU A 74 -17.43 7.43 8.12
C GLU A 74 -18.72 7.33 8.94
N CYS A 75 -18.77 6.47 9.97
CA CYS A 75 -19.89 6.45 10.93
C CYS A 75 -20.07 7.81 11.63
N TYR A 76 -19.00 8.41 12.12
CA TYR A 76 -19.03 9.73 12.74
C TYR A 76 -19.55 10.81 11.77
N ARG A 77 -19.06 10.81 10.51
CA ARG A 77 -19.49 11.75 9.48
C ARG A 77 -20.98 11.66 9.18
N VAL A 78 -21.48 10.45 8.96
CA VAL A 78 -22.90 10.23 8.66
C VAL A 78 -23.77 10.62 9.85
N ARG A 79 -23.34 10.31 11.10
CA ARG A 79 -24.14 10.58 12.32
C ARG A 79 -24.19 12.05 12.69
N PHE A 80 -23.08 12.79 12.54
CA PHE A 80 -22.95 14.14 13.11
C PHE A 80 -22.83 15.26 12.06
N ARG A 81 -22.52 14.96 10.79
CA ARG A 81 -22.33 15.98 9.75
C ARG A 81 -23.35 15.95 8.62
N GLY A 82 -24.39 15.12 8.70
CA GLY A 82 -25.52 15.12 7.78
C GLY A 82 -25.15 14.93 6.31
N VAL A 83 -24.20 14.02 6.02
CA VAL A 83 -23.72 13.78 4.63
C VAL A 83 -24.83 13.17 3.79
N SER A 84 -25.17 13.79 2.65
CA SER A 84 -26.03 13.22 1.63
C SER A 84 -25.22 12.36 0.66
N SER A 85 -25.69 11.16 0.37
CA SER A 85 -25.06 10.28 -0.63
C SER A 85 -26.03 10.00 -1.77
N LYS A 86 -25.61 10.28 -3.01
CA LYS A 86 -26.34 9.92 -4.25
C LYS A 86 -26.07 8.48 -4.69
N ALA A 87 -25.75 7.56 -3.77
CA ALA A 87 -25.40 6.19 -4.12
C ALA A 87 -26.63 5.28 -4.25
N PHE A 88 -26.48 4.19 -5.02
CA PHE A 88 -27.49 3.15 -5.21
C PHE A 88 -27.96 2.48 -3.91
N VAL A 89 -27.06 2.39 -2.91
CA VAL A 89 -27.40 1.82 -1.59
C VAL A 89 -28.11 2.86 -0.74
N ARG A 90 -29.35 2.56 -0.35
CA ARG A 90 -30.25 3.45 0.41
C ARG A 90 -29.71 3.80 1.82
N ASN A 91 -28.86 2.93 2.37
CA ASN A 91 -28.22 3.16 3.68
C ASN A 91 -26.94 3.98 3.50
N LEU A 92 -26.93 5.21 4.01
CA LEU A 92 -25.81 6.16 3.93
C LEU A 92 -24.51 5.63 4.56
N TYR A 93 -24.61 4.89 5.67
CA TYR A 93 -23.45 4.29 6.35
C TYR A 93 -22.76 3.27 5.45
N VAL A 94 -23.54 2.33 4.91
CA VAL A 94 -23.02 1.28 4.04
C VAL A 94 -22.42 1.87 2.77
N SER A 95 -23.07 2.86 2.19
CA SER A 95 -22.60 3.52 0.96
C SER A 95 -21.29 4.27 1.16
N SER A 96 -21.13 5.04 2.25
CA SER A 96 -19.91 5.77 2.58
C SER A 96 -18.76 4.81 2.89
N LEU A 97 -19.03 3.81 3.75
CA LEU A 97 -18.04 2.80 4.15
C LEU A 97 -17.54 2.00 2.94
N TYR A 98 -18.46 1.50 2.11
CA TYR A 98 -18.12 0.73 0.91
C TYR A 98 -17.20 1.50 -0.05
N LYS A 99 -17.46 2.80 -0.26
CA LYS A 99 -16.64 3.62 -1.16
C LYS A 99 -15.21 3.76 -0.64
N GLU A 100 -15.02 4.17 0.60
CA GLU A 100 -13.69 4.45 1.15
C GLU A 100 -12.91 3.16 1.44
N LEU A 101 -13.56 2.16 2.05
CA LEU A 101 -12.93 0.86 2.31
C LEU A 101 -12.63 0.10 1.02
N GLY A 102 -13.53 0.17 0.02
CA GLY A 102 -13.31 -0.42 -1.29
C GLY A 102 -12.12 0.19 -2.02
N CYS A 103 -11.94 1.52 -1.97
CA CYS A 103 -10.77 2.19 -2.52
C CYS A 103 -9.47 1.76 -1.80
N PHE A 104 -9.51 1.68 -0.49
CA PHE A 104 -8.38 1.20 0.32
C PHE A 104 -7.98 -0.23 -0.07
N LEU A 105 -8.92 -1.17 -0.08
CA LEU A 105 -8.66 -2.57 -0.42
C LEU A 105 -8.20 -2.73 -1.88
N PHE A 106 -8.77 -1.97 -2.80
CA PHE A 106 -8.32 -1.93 -4.19
C PHE A 106 -6.84 -1.55 -4.30
N GLY A 107 -6.42 -0.52 -3.56
CA GLY A 107 -5.01 -0.12 -3.54
C GLY A 107 -4.09 -1.16 -2.89
N CYS A 108 -4.54 -1.91 -1.87
CA CYS A 108 -3.82 -3.07 -1.35
C CYS A 108 -3.57 -4.10 -2.45
N CYS A 109 -4.59 -4.45 -3.23
CA CYS A 109 -4.47 -5.41 -4.33
C CYS A 109 -3.50 -4.93 -5.42
N VAL A 110 -3.58 -3.65 -5.81
CA VAL A 110 -2.66 -3.05 -6.79
C VAL A 110 -1.23 -3.08 -6.28
N GLY A 111 -0.99 -2.62 -5.06
CA GLY A 111 0.34 -2.59 -4.44
C GLY A 111 0.97 -3.98 -4.35
N GLN A 112 0.19 -4.97 -3.91
CA GLN A 112 0.64 -6.36 -3.81
C GLN A 112 0.92 -6.99 -5.17
N SER A 113 0.08 -6.70 -6.18
CA SER A 113 0.30 -7.17 -7.56
C SER A 113 1.60 -6.64 -8.14
N LEU A 114 1.89 -5.34 -7.95
CA LEU A 114 3.14 -4.73 -8.40
C LEU A 114 4.35 -5.32 -7.67
N THR A 115 4.22 -5.56 -6.36
CA THR A 115 5.27 -6.18 -5.54
C THR A 115 5.59 -7.59 -6.04
N ASN A 116 4.58 -8.42 -6.27
CA ASN A 116 4.76 -9.80 -6.73
C ASN A 116 5.35 -9.84 -8.14
N MET A 117 4.88 -8.99 -9.04
CA MET A 117 5.43 -8.88 -10.40
C MET A 117 6.91 -8.51 -10.37
N ALA A 118 7.32 -7.54 -9.55
CA ALA A 118 8.72 -7.16 -9.41
C ALA A 118 9.58 -8.29 -8.80
N LYS A 119 9.09 -8.97 -7.76
CA LYS A 119 9.79 -10.11 -7.13
C LYS A 119 10.08 -11.24 -8.12
N LEU A 120 9.09 -11.59 -8.95
CA LEU A 120 9.23 -12.66 -9.93
C LEU A 120 10.12 -12.27 -11.10
N SER A 121 10.03 -11.02 -11.59
CA SER A 121 10.77 -10.56 -12.77
C SER A 121 12.24 -10.28 -12.46
N VAL A 122 12.55 -9.72 -11.29
CA VAL A 122 13.92 -9.30 -10.95
C VAL A 122 14.77 -10.46 -10.43
N GLY A 123 14.19 -11.35 -9.62
CA GLY A 123 14.89 -12.51 -9.06
C GLY A 123 16.12 -12.15 -8.22
N ARG A 124 16.13 -10.97 -7.53
CA ARG A 124 17.26 -10.53 -6.70
C ARG A 124 17.42 -11.42 -5.49
N LEU A 125 18.65 -11.83 -5.22
CA LEU A 125 18.99 -12.64 -4.05
C LEU A 125 18.87 -11.81 -2.77
N ARG A 126 18.36 -12.43 -1.70
CA ARG A 126 18.30 -11.81 -0.36
C ARG A 126 19.66 -11.82 0.31
N PRO A 127 19.91 -10.94 1.29
CA PRO A 127 21.19 -10.89 2.02
C PRO A 127 21.60 -12.24 2.66
N HIS A 128 20.65 -13.05 3.08
CA HIS A 128 20.89 -14.37 3.71
C HIS A 128 20.88 -15.55 2.72
N PHE A 129 20.99 -15.30 1.41
CA PHE A 129 20.81 -16.34 0.39
C PHE A 129 21.76 -17.52 0.54
N LEU A 130 23.06 -17.29 0.73
CA LEU A 130 24.05 -18.37 0.87
C LEU A 130 23.80 -19.21 2.13
N SER A 131 23.38 -18.57 3.22
CA SER A 131 23.00 -19.25 4.47
C SER A 131 21.82 -20.20 4.27
N VAL A 132 20.77 -19.74 3.59
CA VAL A 132 19.60 -20.58 3.24
C VAL A 132 20.01 -21.70 2.28
N CYS A 133 20.79 -21.39 1.27
CA CYS A 133 21.24 -22.37 0.28
C CYS A 133 22.18 -23.45 0.87
N GLY A 134 22.75 -23.21 2.05
CA GLY A 134 23.68 -24.12 2.72
C GLY A 134 25.02 -24.27 2.01
N VAL A 135 25.46 -23.21 1.32
CA VAL A 135 26.71 -23.17 0.56
C VAL A 135 27.57 -21.99 0.99
N THR A 136 28.88 -22.16 0.82
CA THR A 136 29.89 -21.11 1.02
C THR A 136 30.71 -20.94 -0.25
N TYR A 137 31.38 -19.80 -0.41
CA TYR A 137 32.27 -19.58 -1.57
C TYR A 137 33.37 -20.65 -1.67
N ALA A 138 33.89 -21.13 -0.53
CA ALA A 138 34.84 -22.23 -0.49
C ALA A 138 34.25 -23.54 -1.03
N SER A 139 32.98 -23.85 -0.72
CA SER A 139 32.32 -25.07 -1.21
C SER A 139 31.96 -25.00 -2.70
N LEU A 140 31.86 -23.80 -3.26
CA LEU A 140 31.58 -23.57 -4.68
C LEU A 140 32.83 -23.61 -5.56
N ASN A 141 34.03 -23.65 -4.96
CA ASN A 141 35.31 -23.61 -5.67
C ASN A 141 35.41 -22.51 -6.72
N CYS A 142 34.76 -21.37 -6.47
CA CYS A 142 34.76 -20.26 -7.41
C CYS A 142 35.87 -19.25 -7.08
N THR A 143 36.46 -18.64 -8.10
CA THR A 143 37.45 -17.57 -7.91
C THR A 143 36.74 -16.22 -7.69
N PRO A 144 37.22 -15.38 -6.75
CA PRO A 144 36.62 -14.06 -6.52
C PRO A 144 36.51 -13.25 -7.81
N GLY A 145 35.34 -12.61 -8.01
CA GLY A 145 35.06 -11.82 -9.22
C GLY A 145 34.52 -12.62 -10.40
N THR A 146 34.42 -13.95 -10.33
CA THR A 146 33.76 -14.74 -11.39
C THR A 146 32.25 -14.78 -11.21
N TYR A 147 31.51 -14.81 -12.32
CA TYR A 147 30.04 -14.91 -12.27
C TYR A 147 29.62 -16.38 -12.14
N VAL A 148 28.85 -16.66 -11.10
CA VAL A 148 28.25 -17.99 -10.85
C VAL A 148 26.81 -17.94 -11.33
N ALA A 149 26.54 -18.55 -12.48
CA ALA A 149 25.20 -18.48 -13.10
C ALA A 149 24.17 -19.35 -12.38
N THR A 150 24.58 -20.53 -11.89
CA THR A 150 23.70 -21.50 -11.22
C THR A 150 24.38 -22.06 -9.98
N VAL A 151 23.57 -22.31 -8.97
CA VAL A 151 24.01 -22.93 -7.72
C VAL A 151 23.01 -24.03 -7.34
N ASN A 152 23.51 -25.19 -6.96
CA ASN A 152 22.72 -26.27 -6.41
C ASN A 152 22.66 -26.10 -4.89
N CYS A 153 21.51 -25.65 -4.40
CA CYS A 153 21.28 -25.51 -2.96
C CYS A 153 21.16 -26.87 -2.27
N ARG A 154 21.73 -26.98 -1.08
CA ARG A 154 21.60 -28.16 -0.21
C ARG A 154 20.30 -28.15 0.61
N GLN A 155 19.57 -27.03 0.57
CA GLN A 155 18.31 -26.85 1.28
C GLN A 155 17.23 -27.77 0.72
N PRO A 156 16.60 -28.64 1.55
CA PRO A 156 15.53 -29.52 1.09
C PRO A 156 14.20 -28.77 0.88
N ASP A 157 14.00 -27.63 1.53
CA ASP A 157 12.78 -26.82 1.36
C ASP A 157 12.94 -25.86 0.17
N HIS A 158 12.37 -26.27 -0.97
CA HIS A 158 12.33 -25.45 -2.18
C HIS A 158 11.59 -24.11 -1.99
N ARG A 159 10.63 -24.01 -1.05
CA ARG A 159 9.92 -22.75 -0.80
C ARG A 159 10.85 -21.72 -0.17
N LEU A 160 11.67 -22.14 0.78
CA LEU A 160 12.64 -21.28 1.43
C LEU A 160 13.72 -20.81 0.46
N GLU A 161 14.18 -21.69 -0.45
CA GLU A 161 15.10 -21.34 -1.53
C GLU A 161 14.48 -20.27 -2.46
N GLU A 162 13.25 -20.49 -2.92
CA GLU A 162 12.55 -19.53 -3.79
C GLU A 162 12.34 -18.17 -3.13
N GLU A 163 11.97 -18.16 -1.83
CA GLU A 163 11.82 -16.91 -1.08
C GLU A 163 13.15 -16.16 -0.93
N ALA A 164 14.28 -16.88 -0.80
CA ALA A 164 15.60 -16.27 -0.77
C ALA A 164 16.01 -15.62 -2.11
N ARG A 165 15.26 -15.86 -3.19
CA ARG A 165 15.45 -15.26 -4.52
C ARG A 165 14.45 -14.12 -4.81
N LYS A 166 13.60 -13.74 -3.87
CA LYS A 166 12.55 -12.71 -4.04
C LYS A 166 12.82 -11.50 -3.15
N SER A 167 13.99 -10.83 -3.32
CA SER A 167 14.37 -9.67 -2.51
C SER A 167 13.77 -8.35 -3.01
N PHE A 168 13.81 -8.07 -4.31
CA PHE A 168 13.42 -6.78 -4.86
C PHE A 168 11.94 -6.78 -5.29
N PHE A 169 11.21 -5.78 -4.88
CA PHE A 169 11.42 -4.87 -3.76
C PHE A 169 10.73 -5.38 -2.49
N SER A 170 10.96 -4.69 -1.34
CA SER A 170 10.40 -5.12 -0.05
C SER A 170 8.88 -4.95 0.01
N GLY A 171 8.16 -6.08 0.13
CA GLY A 171 6.70 -6.08 0.30
C GLY A 171 6.26 -5.48 1.62
N HIS A 172 6.99 -5.74 2.72
CA HIS A 172 6.74 -5.14 4.03
C HIS A 172 6.82 -3.61 3.98
N ALA A 173 7.88 -3.06 3.37
CA ALA A 173 8.05 -1.61 3.26
C ALA A 173 6.96 -0.98 2.39
N SER A 174 6.62 -1.61 1.27
CA SER A 174 5.58 -1.16 0.36
C SER A 174 4.20 -1.17 1.02
N PHE A 175 3.81 -2.27 1.64
CA PHE A 175 2.50 -2.41 2.28
C PHE A 175 2.35 -1.50 3.49
N ALA A 176 3.37 -1.43 4.37
CA ALA A 176 3.35 -0.53 5.52
C ALA A 176 3.24 0.94 5.09
N MET A 177 4.03 1.36 4.09
CA MET A 177 3.97 2.73 3.59
C MET A 177 2.63 3.03 2.93
N TYR A 178 2.08 2.10 2.14
CA TYR A 178 0.77 2.25 1.53
C TYR A 178 -0.33 2.45 2.59
N THR A 179 -0.43 1.53 3.55
CA THR A 179 -1.53 1.54 4.54
C THR A 179 -1.44 2.75 5.46
N MET A 180 -0.26 3.07 5.97
CA MET A 180 -0.08 4.17 6.92
C MET A 180 -0.21 5.54 6.23
N LEU A 181 0.31 5.69 5.02
CA LEU A 181 0.20 6.95 4.28
C LEU A 181 -1.23 7.18 3.76
N TYR A 182 -1.92 6.12 3.30
CA TYR A 182 -3.34 6.22 2.95
C TYR A 182 -4.18 6.65 4.15
N LEU A 183 -3.92 6.08 5.33
CA LEU A 183 -4.56 6.49 6.58
C LEU A 183 -4.24 7.95 6.94
N ALA A 184 -2.99 8.39 6.75
CA ALA A 184 -2.60 9.78 6.97
C ALA A 184 -3.36 10.74 6.03
N PHE A 185 -3.54 10.39 4.75
CA PHE A 185 -4.38 11.14 3.82
C PHE A 185 -5.85 11.13 4.23
N TYR A 186 -6.37 10.01 4.70
CA TYR A 186 -7.73 9.91 5.22
C TYR A 186 -7.93 10.85 6.42
N LEU A 187 -7.01 10.85 7.38
CA LEU A 187 -7.04 11.78 8.51
C LEU A 187 -6.96 13.25 8.05
N GLN A 188 -6.14 13.54 7.03
CA GLN A 188 -6.05 14.88 6.45
C GLN A 188 -7.41 15.35 5.90
N ALA A 189 -8.11 14.47 5.20
CA ALA A 189 -9.38 14.80 4.57
C ALA A 189 -10.57 14.84 5.54
N ARG A 190 -10.53 14.04 6.61
CA ARG A 190 -11.70 13.79 7.48
C ARG A 190 -11.58 14.32 8.89
N LEU A 191 -10.36 14.39 9.47
CA LEU A 191 -10.16 14.85 10.84
C LEU A 191 -10.05 16.37 10.88
N THR A 192 -11.20 17.05 11.11
CA THR A 192 -11.30 18.50 11.25
C THR A 192 -11.64 18.87 12.69
N TRP A 193 -10.67 18.82 13.57
CA TRP A 193 -10.85 19.19 14.97
C TRP A 193 -10.20 20.55 15.25
N ARG A 194 -11.03 21.57 15.54
CA ARG A 194 -10.55 22.93 15.76
C ARG A 194 -9.79 23.12 17.09
N GLY A 195 -10.08 22.29 18.10
CA GLY A 195 -9.48 22.41 19.45
C GLY A 195 -8.05 21.86 19.58
N ALA A 196 -7.62 20.98 18.68
CA ALA A 196 -6.30 20.33 18.76
C ALA A 196 -5.57 20.40 17.43
N ARG A 197 -4.99 21.57 17.10
CA ARG A 197 -4.33 21.83 15.82
C ARG A 197 -3.15 20.89 15.55
N LEU A 198 -2.41 20.49 16.59
CA LEU A 198 -1.22 19.62 16.47
C LEU A 198 -1.56 18.13 16.47
N LEU A 199 -2.75 17.73 16.89
CA LEU A 199 -3.12 16.31 16.97
C LEU A 199 -3.05 15.62 15.60
N ARG A 200 -3.60 16.24 14.55
CA ARG A 200 -3.62 15.68 13.22
C ARG A 200 -2.21 15.48 12.65
N PRO A 201 -1.33 16.50 12.60
CA PRO A 201 0.03 16.29 12.09
C PRO A 201 0.85 15.34 12.97
N ALA A 202 0.63 15.29 14.28
CA ALA A 202 1.30 14.34 15.17
C ALA A 202 0.90 12.89 14.86
N LEU A 203 -0.40 12.62 14.65
CA LEU A 203 -0.88 11.29 14.26
C LEU A 203 -0.32 10.88 12.88
N GLN A 204 -0.34 11.79 11.91
CA GLN A 204 0.22 11.54 10.56
C GLN A 204 1.72 11.21 10.63
N PHE A 205 2.48 11.99 11.41
CA PHE A 205 3.91 11.74 11.62
C PHE A 205 4.15 10.37 12.25
N PHE A 206 3.39 10.02 13.29
CA PHE A 206 3.49 8.71 13.95
C PHE A 206 3.21 7.54 12.98
N LEU A 207 2.19 7.65 12.13
CA LEU A 207 1.86 6.64 11.13
C LEU A 207 3.01 6.45 10.12
N VAL A 208 3.57 7.54 9.61
CA VAL A 208 4.72 7.48 8.70
C VAL A 208 5.95 6.89 9.40
N LEU A 209 6.20 7.26 10.66
CA LEU A 209 7.29 6.71 11.45
C LEU A 209 7.14 5.19 11.63
N LEU A 210 5.92 4.72 11.89
CA LEU A 210 5.63 3.29 12.01
C LEU A 210 5.92 2.53 10.69
N ALA A 211 5.54 3.12 9.55
CA ALA A 211 5.86 2.54 8.24
C ALA A 211 7.38 2.47 8.00
N VAL A 212 8.10 3.55 8.31
CA VAL A 212 9.56 3.59 8.20
C VAL A 212 10.21 2.55 9.11
N TYR A 213 9.79 2.47 10.37
CA TYR A 213 10.28 1.46 11.31
C TYR A 213 10.09 0.03 10.77
N THR A 214 8.91 -0.28 10.24
CA THR A 214 8.62 -1.59 9.64
C THR A 214 9.61 -1.97 8.53
N GLY A 215 9.95 -1.05 7.65
CA GLY A 215 10.93 -1.35 6.60
C GLY A 215 12.37 -1.43 7.12
N LEU A 216 12.74 -0.65 8.13
CA LEU A 216 14.06 -0.73 8.75
C LEU A 216 14.28 -2.09 9.43
N THR A 217 13.25 -2.69 10.04
CA THR A 217 13.36 -4.05 10.60
C THR A 217 13.71 -5.09 9.53
N ARG A 218 13.34 -4.89 8.26
CA ARG A 218 13.71 -5.82 7.17
C ARG A 218 15.21 -5.80 6.85
N ILE A 219 15.86 -4.64 7.06
CA ILE A 219 17.32 -4.51 6.90
C ILE A 219 18.01 -5.19 8.09
N SER A 220 17.55 -4.90 9.31
CA SER A 220 18.10 -5.48 10.54
C SER A 220 17.95 -7.01 10.59
N ASP A 221 16.87 -7.55 10.03
CA ASP A 221 16.61 -8.99 9.94
C ASP A 221 17.33 -9.67 8.75
N TYR A 222 18.14 -8.93 7.99
CA TYR A 222 18.84 -9.40 6.78
C TYR A 222 17.90 -9.99 5.72
N ARG A 223 16.62 -9.55 5.69
CA ARG A 223 15.62 -10.02 4.73
C ARG A 223 15.66 -9.28 3.40
N HIS A 224 16.04 -7.99 3.43
CA HIS A 224 16.11 -7.11 2.27
C HIS A 224 17.33 -6.20 2.32
N HIS A 225 17.81 -5.81 1.14
CA HIS A 225 18.81 -4.76 1.01
C HIS A 225 18.19 -3.37 1.26
N PRO A 226 18.96 -2.36 1.69
CA PRO A 226 18.44 -1.00 1.88
C PRO A 226 17.75 -0.41 0.64
N SER A 227 18.26 -0.71 -0.55
CA SER A 227 17.65 -0.28 -1.82
C SER A 227 16.28 -0.92 -2.08
N ASP A 228 16.06 -2.19 -1.67
CA ASP A 228 14.78 -2.88 -1.81
C ASP A 228 13.72 -2.25 -0.90
N VAL A 229 14.12 -1.84 0.29
CA VAL A 229 13.26 -1.15 1.26
C VAL A 229 12.90 0.24 0.78
N LEU A 230 13.88 1.01 0.30
CA LEU A 230 13.64 2.36 -0.24
C LEU A 230 12.68 2.33 -1.43
N THR A 231 12.91 1.40 -2.38
CA THR A 231 12.01 1.23 -3.54
C THR A 231 10.61 0.80 -3.09
N GLY A 232 10.50 -0.05 -2.07
CA GLY A 232 9.23 -0.42 -1.46
C GLY A 232 8.48 0.79 -0.90
N TYR A 233 9.16 1.67 -0.15
CA TYR A 233 8.54 2.91 0.36
C TYR A 233 8.04 3.81 -0.77
N ILE A 234 8.85 4.02 -1.80
CA ILE A 234 8.46 4.86 -2.94
C ILE A 234 7.23 4.27 -3.63
N GLN A 235 7.22 2.98 -3.91
CA GLN A 235 6.08 2.32 -4.56
C GLN A 235 4.82 2.39 -3.69
N GLY A 236 4.92 2.11 -2.38
CA GLY A 236 3.79 2.21 -1.45
C GLY A 236 3.24 3.64 -1.36
N ALA A 237 4.12 4.64 -1.28
CA ALA A 237 3.74 6.05 -1.24
C ALA A 237 3.03 6.50 -2.53
N LEU A 238 3.56 6.13 -3.70
CA LEU A 238 2.95 6.45 -5.00
C LEU A 238 1.57 5.80 -5.15
N THR A 239 1.43 4.55 -4.71
CA THR A 239 0.12 3.86 -4.71
C THR A 239 -0.87 4.54 -3.78
N ALA A 240 -0.45 4.91 -2.55
CA ALA A 240 -1.30 5.64 -1.61
C ALA A 240 -1.76 6.99 -2.16
N TYR A 241 -0.84 7.75 -2.75
CA TYR A 241 -1.16 9.01 -3.41
C TYR A 241 -2.15 8.83 -4.55
N TRP A 242 -1.87 7.90 -5.47
CA TRP A 242 -2.73 7.64 -6.62
C TRP A 242 -4.15 7.24 -6.20
N VAL A 243 -4.28 6.32 -5.24
CA VAL A 243 -5.60 5.88 -4.76
C VAL A 243 -6.33 7.00 -4.04
N ALA A 244 -5.65 7.74 -3.15
CA ALA A 244 -6.28 8.80 -2.36
C ALA A 244 -6.78 9.97 -3.20
N PHE A 245 -6.01 10.40 -4.22
CA PHE A 245 -6.34 11.59 -5.00
C PHE A 245 -7.08 11.32 -6.30
N HIS A 246 -6.90 10.14 -6.91
CA HIS A 246 -7.51 9.86 -8.22
C HIS A 246 -8.65 8.84 -8.17
N ILE A 247 -8.63 7.89 -7.24
CA ILE A 247 -9.66 6.84 -7.13
C ILE A 247 -10.68 7.18 -6.05
N SER A 248 -10.20 7.48 -4.83
CA SER A 248 -11.06 7.92 -3.74
C SER A 248 -11.65 9.30 -4.00
N SER A 249 -12.84 9.53 -3.49
CA SER A 249 -13.49 10.85 -3.55
C SER A 249 -13.22 11.71 -2.31
N MET A 250 -12.30 11.29 -1.43
CA MET A 250 -12.11 11.94 -0.12
C MET A 250 -11.71 13.42 -0.21
N PHE A 251 -11.03 13.84 -1.27
CA PHE A 251 -10.64 15.24 -1.51
C PHE A 251 -11.57 16.00 -2.46
N LYS A 252 -12.41 15.30 -3.26
CA LYS A 252 -13.28 15.94 -4.25
C LYS A 252 -14.49 16.66 -3.64
N SER A 253 -14.98 16.22 -2.48
CA SER A 253 -16.11 16.84 -1.79
C SER A 253 -15.80 18.19 -1.14
N SER A 254 -14.52 18.51 -0.91
CA SER A 254 -14.11 19.81 -0.36
C SER A 254 -14.13 20.94 -1.37
N ILE A 255 -14.14 20.66 -2.67
CA ILE A 255 -14.12 21.69 -3.72
C ILE A 255 -15.54 22.14 -4.09
N SER A 256 -16.52 21.24 -4.02
CA SER A 256 -17.93 21.59 -4.30
C SER A 256 -18.59 22.41 -3.18
N ASP A 257 -18.09 22.35 -1.96
CA ASP A 257 -18.59 23.14 -0.84
C ASP A 257 -18.00 24.57 -0.81
N LEU A 258 -17.09 24.90 -1.71
CA LEU A 258 -16.41 26.20 -1.80
C LEU A 258 -16.90 27.08 -2.95
N SER A 259 -17.90 26.66 -3.73
CA SER A 259 -18.56 27.57 -4.67
C SER A 259 -19.76 28.25 -3.96
N PRO A 260 -19.65 29.51 -3.55
CA PRO A 260 -20.80 30.28 -3.13
C PRO A 260 -21.65 30.52 -4.37
N THR A 261 -22.86 29.98 -4.38
CA THR A 261 -23.90 30.47 -5.28
C THR A 261 -24.32 31.82 -4.71
N GLU A 262 -23.62 32.88 -5.05
CA GLU A 262 -24.17 34.22 -4.96
C GLU A 262 -25.25 34.31 -6.04
N THR A 263 -26.46 33.94 -5.70
CA THR A 263 -27.64 34.44 -6.40
C THR A 263 -27.82 35.88 -5.95
N LEU A 264 -27.33 36.81 -6.76
CA LEU A 264 -27.73 38.21 -6.74
C LEU A 264 -29.19 38.29 -7.23
N ASP A 265 -30.16 38.05 -6.35
CA ASP A 265 -31.51 38.54 -6.53
C ASP A 265 -31.66 39.84 -5.74
N SER A 266 -31.34 40.94 -6.40
CA SER A 266 -31.74 42.28 -5.96
C SER A 266 -33.09 42.62 -6.58
N PRO A 267 -34.17 42.73 -5.82
CA PRO A 267 -35.42 43.30 -6.35
C PRO A 267 -35.27 44.82 -6.48
N LEU A 268 -35.25 45.31 -7.69
CA LEU A 268 -35.46 46.71 -7.99
C LEU A 268 -36.89 47.12 -7.53
N SER A 269 -36.94 47.93 -6.47
CA SER A 269 -38.13 48.62 -6.04
C SER A 269 -38.42 49.82 -6.97
N PRO A 270 -39.59 49.96 -7.57
CA PRO A 270 -39.93 51.15 -8.34
C PRO A 270 -40.35 52.27 -7.37
N HIS A 271 -39.58 53.36 -7.35
CA HIS A 271 -39.99 54.61 -6.76
C HIS A 271 -41.13 55.21 -7.61
N HIS A 272 -42.32 55.26 -7.03
CA HIS A 272 -43.39 56.16 -7.48
C HIS A 272 -43.09 57.55 -6.91
N THR A 273 -42.84 58.49 -7.82
CA THR A 273 -42.91 59.94 -7.55
C THR A 273 -44.34 60.38 -7.79
N VAL A 274 -44.95 61.02 -6.80
CA VAL A 274 -46.14 61.84 -6.95
C VAL A 274 -45.92 63.14 -6.25
N CYS A 275 -46.02 64.26 -7.04
CA CYS A 275 -46.21 65.68 -6.76
C CYS A 275 -45.71 66.34 -5.48
#